data_6accb8a3151d84be63e79861b185348b
#
_entry.id   6accb8a3151d84be63e79861b185348b
#
_cell.length_a   1.000
_cell.length_b   1.000
_cell.length_c   1.000
_cell.angle_alpha   90.00
_cell.angle_beta   90.00
_cell.angle_gamma   90.00
#
_symmetry.space_group_name_H-M   'P 1'
#
loop_
_entity.id
_entity.type
_entity.pdbx_description
1 polymer ?
#
loop_
_entity_poly.entity_id
_entity_poly.type
_entity_poly.pdbx_seq_one_letter_code
_entity_poly.pdbx_strand_id
1 'polypeptide(L)'
;GFKWDVYVNTNDLEGFTYGPITFAAKTLIAEKRCPIFKRRSFFHDYMDTMNQSAGNAALDLFEYLRDYTDYDVNLIWQNALRTMNLADLVKNLHLDFVLPANTGVPIPDGRRVALVMHLYYMDLLDKTLEYARSMPEGCDFIFTVGSEENAKLVRERCKGLPYNVDVRVIQNRGRDVSALLIGAGKDCMKYDYVCFAHDKKVTQLSPYSIGDGFAYKCFENILGSKALVSNIINHFEQDPHAGVLAPTPPNHADYFGNFASLWGPNYEGTKKMLEETLGVKVPLDPHKEPIAPMGTMFWFRPKALHQLFDIDWKYEDFPPEPNKIDGSTLHFIERAYGYLPQ
;
A
#
# COMPACT_ATOMS: atom_id res chain seq x y z
N GLY A 1 -28.44 5.68 40.57
CA GLY A 1 -27.79 4.55 39.93
C GLY A 1 -28.19 4.50 38.48
N PHE A 2 -27.25 4.62 37.56
CA PHE A 2 -27.50 4.45 36.15
C PHE A 2 -27.75 2.96 35.88
N LYS A 3 -28.89 2.63 35.30
CA LYS A 3 -29.19 1.31 34.81
C LYS A 3 -28.64 1.23 33.39
N TRP A 4 -27.61 0.44 33.20
CA TRP A 4 -27.02 0.23 31.91
C TRP A 4 -27.68 -0.94 31.22
N ASP A 5 -28.77 -0.70 30.51
CA ASP A 5 -29.32 -1.64 29.55
C ASP A 5 -28.73 -1.28 28.18
N VAL A 6 -27.54 -1.72 27.96
CA VAL A 6 -26.79 -1.30 26.75
C VAL A 6 -26.88 -2.38 25.70
N TYR A 7 -27.98 -2.43 25.04
CA TYR A 7 -28.11 -3.21 23.81
C TYR A 7 -27.85 -2.33 22.61
N VAL A 8 -26.65 -1.76 22.57
CA VAL A 8 -26.25 -0.89 21.46
C VAL A 8 -25.93 -1.70 20.22
N ASN A 9 -25.63 -2.98 20.38
CA ASN A 9 -25.33 -3.85 19.27
C ASN A 9 -25.70 -5.29 19.58
N THR A 10 -26.82 -5.74 19.05
CA THR A 10 -27.33 -7.10 19.22
C THR A 10 -26.45 -8.16 18.55
N ASN A 11 -25.59 -7.78 17.60
CA ASN A 11 -24.68 -8.71 16.96
C ASN A 11 -23.63 -9.31 17.92
N ASP A 12 -23.47 -8.70 19.09
CA ASP A 12 -22.58 -9.23 20.13
C ASP A 12 -23.28 -10.15 21.12
N LEU A 13 -24.57 -10.37 20.95
CA LEU A 13 -25.33 -11.29 21.77
C LEU A 13 -25.35 -12.65 21.11
N GLU A 14 -24.80 -13.63 21.79
CA GLU A 14 -24.80 -15.02 21.35
C GLU A 14 -26.22 -15.53 21.08
N GLY A 15 -26.45 -16.09 19.90
CA GLY A 15 -27.75 -16.64 19.50
C GLY A 15 -28.73 -15.63 18.88
N PHE A 16 -28.38 -14.38 18.74
CA PHE A 16 -29.20 -13.38 18.05
C PHE A 16 -28.64 -13.08 16.67
N THR A 17 -29.40 -13.41 15.63
CA THR A 17 -29.11 -13.08 14.24
C THR A 17 -29.98 -11.92 13.80
N TYR A 18 -29.59 -10.72 14.17
CA TYR A 18 -30.28 -9.53 13.68
C TYR A 18 -29.40 -8.78 12.71
N GLY A 19 -30.03 -8.09 11.78
CA GLY A 19 -29.36 -7.21 10.86
C GLY A 19 -28.49 -6.17 11.57
N PRO A 20 -27.59 -5.51 10.86
CA PRO A 20 -26.63 -4.60 11.44
C PRO A 20 -27.34 -3.46 12.15
N ILE A 21 -27.11 -3.35 13.44
CA ILE A 21 -27.58 -2.20 14.25
C ILE A 21 -26.68 -0.98 14.03
N THR A 22 -25.69 -1.11 13.20
CA THR A 22 -24.79 -0.01 12.81
C THR A 22 -25.56 1.22 12.34
N PHE A 23 -26.64 1.05 11.60
CA PHE A 23 -27.49 2.16 11.15
C PHE A 23 -28.19 2.93 12.29
N ALA A 24 -28.35 2.33 13.46
CA ALA A 24 -28.95 2.97 14.61
C ALA A 24 -27.92 3.64 15.53
N ALA A 25 -26.63 3.42 15.34
CA ALA A 25 -25.59 3.90 16.24
C ALA A 25 -25.56 5.43 16.31
N LYS A 26 -25.63 6.13 15.18
CA LYS A 26 -25.73 7.61 15.14
C LYS A 26 -26.97 8.11 15.89
N THR A 27 -28.12 7.53 15.64
CA THR A 27 -29.39 7.89 16.32
C THR A 27 -29.30 7.69 17.84
N LEU A 28 -28.70 6.57 18.29
CA LEU A 28 -28.51 6.30 19.70
C LEU A 28 -27.62 7.36 20.37
N ILE A 29 -26.56 7.79 19.72
CA ILE A 29 -25.66 8.81 20.27
C ILE A 29 -26.29 10.21 20.16
N ALA A 30 -26.73 10.60 18.96
CA ALA A 30 -27.20 11.95 18.67
C ALA A 30 -28.58 12.27 19.34
N GLU A 31 -29.53 11.36 19.22
CA GLU A 31 -30.92 11.60 19.68
C GLU A 31 -31.18 11.06 21.07
N LYS A 32 -30.66 9.86 21.36
CA LYS A 32 -30.90 9.19 22.64
C LYS A 32 -29.81 9.49 23.66
N ARG A 33 -28.77 10.23 23.27
CA ARG A 33 -27.62 10.59 24.12
C ARG A 33 -27.03 9.39 24.85
N CYS A 34 -27.02 8.24 24.19
CA CYS A 34 -26.42 7.02 24.68
C CYS A 34 -24.92 7.03 24.26
N PRO A 35 -23.98 7.27 25.19
CA PRO A 35 -22.56 7.47 24.84
C PRO A 35 -21.80 6.17 24.59
N ILE A 36 -22.50 5.09 24.27
CA ILE A 36 -21.92 3.76 24.12
C ILE A 36 -22.19 3.25 22.71
N PHE A 37 -21.12 2.93 22.04
CA PHE A 37 -21.12 2.19 20.77
C PHE A 37 -20.03 1.12 20.80
N LYS A 38 -20.24 0.05 20.06
CA LYS A 38 -19.29 -1.04 19.99
C LYS A 38 -18.46 -0.95 18.71
N ARG A 39 -17.24 -1.51 18.75
CA ARG A 39 -16.38 -1.60 17.57
C ARG A 39 -17.12 -2.17 16.36
N ARG A 40 -17.96 -3.17 16.51
CA ARG A 40 -18.78 -3.74 15.43
C ARG A 40 -19.76 -2.75 14.79
N SER A 41 -20.06 -1.63 15.43
CA SER A 41 -20.84 -0.56 14.80
C SER A 41 -20.09 0.13 13.66
N PHE A 42 -18.77 0.01 13.61
CA PHE A 42 -17.91 0.57 12.55
C PHE A 42 -17.40 -0.52 11.61
N PHE A 43 -17.12 -1.71 12.16
CA PHE A 43 -16.44 -2.76 11.42
C PHE A 43 -17.15 -4.09 11.60
N HIS A 44 -17.66 -4.65 10.52
CA HIS A 44 -18.19 -6.01 10.49
C HIS A 44 -17.10 -7.01 10.10
N ASP A 45 -17.20 -8.23 10.64
CA ASP A 45 -16.45 -9.34 10.08
C ASP A 45 -17.05 -9.73 8.72
N TYR A 46 -16.24 -9.61 7.68
CA TYR A 46 -16.67 -9.91 6.31
C TYR A 46 -17.14 -11.36 6.15
N MET A 47 -16.55 -12.29 6.88
CA MET A 47 -16.92 -13.71 6.80
C MET A 47 -18.23 -14.02 7.49
N ASP A 48 -18.56 -13.30 8.55
CA ASP A 48 -19.84 -13.47 9.27
C ASP A 48 -21.03 -12.85 8.53
N THR A 49 -20.77 -11.88 7.65
CA THR A 49 -21.83 -11.12 6.99
C THR A 49 -21.50 -10.82 5.53
N MET A 50 -21.50 -11.86 4.71
CA MET A 50 -21.10 -11.78 3.28
C MET A 50 -21.75 -10.63 2.46
N ASN A 51 -22.74 -9.94 2.97
CA ASN A 51 -23.43 -8.87 2.26
C ASN A 51 -23.69 -7.61 3.11
N GLN A 52 -23.06 -7.48 4.25
CA GLN A 52 -23.34 -6.37 5.17
C GLN A 52 -22.05 -5.64 5.54
N SER A 53 -21.65 -4.73 4.71
CA SER A 53 -20.69 -3.70 5.13
C SER A 53 -21.36 -2.76 6.12
N ALA A 54 -20.60 -2.14 7.01
CA ALA A 54 -21.09 -1.06 7.85
C ALA A 54 -21.62 0.12 7.00
N GLY A 55 -21.15 0.24 5.76
CA GLY A 55 -21.64 1.15 4.74
C GLY A 55 -21.74 2.59 5.22
N ASN A 56 -22.72 3.31 4.68
CA ASN A 56 -22.95 4.72 5.01
C ASN A 56 -23.27 4.94 6.50
N ALA A 57 -23.84 3.95 7.20
CA ALA A 57 -24.16 4.12 8.61
C ALA A 57 -22.94 4.26 9.52
N ALA A 58 -21.82 3.59 9.16
CA ALA A 58 -20.55 3.77 9.86
C ALA A 58 -19.94 5.12 9.54
N LEU A 59 -19.95 5.52 8.27
CA LEU A 59 -19.48 6.84 7.84
C LEU A 59 -20.25 7.96 8.56
N ASP A 60 -21.58 7.90 8.56
CA ASP A 60 -22.46 8.86 9.27
C ASP A 60 -22.11 8.96 10.76
N LEU A 61 -21.76 7.84 11.38
CA LEU A 61 -21.36 7.82 12.79
C LEU A 61 -19.98 8.46 12.99
N PHE A 62 -19.01 8.16 12.14
CA PHE A 62 -17.69 8.80 12.17
C PHE A 62 -17.77 10.30 12.00
N GLU A 63 -18.53 10.76 10.99
CA GLU A 63 -18.73 12.17 10.72
C GLU A 63 -19.42 12.87 11.89
N TYR A 64 -20.45 12.26 12.48
CA TYR A 64 -21.11 12.81 13.65
C TYR A 64 -20.15 12.96 14.83
N LEU A 65 -19.34 11.94 15.11
CA LEU A 65 -18.37 11.99 16.22
C LEU A 65 -17.29 13.06 15.97
N ARG A 66 -16.79 13.15 14.75
CA ARG A 66 -15.76 14.12 14.35
C ARG A 66 -16.25 15.57 14.41
N ASP A 67 -17.47 15.82 13.89
CA ASP A 67 -17.94 17.16 13.60
C ASP A 67 -18.80 17.76 14.72
N TYR A 68 -19.40 16.92 15.59
CA TYR A 68 -20.38 17.35 16.59
C TYR A 68 -20.02 16.93 18.03
N THR A 69 -18.85 16.33 18.25
CA THR A 69 -18.40 15.93 19.59
C THR A 69 -16.91 16.20 19.77
N ASP A 70 -16.45 16.22 21.02
CA ASP A 70 -15.02 16.31 21.37
C ASP A 70 -14.32 14.94 21.36
N TYR A 71 -14.95 13.91 20.80
CA TYR A 71 -14.38 12.57 20.75
C TYR A 71 -13.27 12.48 19.71
N ASP A 72 -12.09 12.03 20.13
CA ASP A 72 -10.98 11.78 19.19
C ASP A 72 -11.24 10.48 18.41
N VAL A 73 -11.73 10.64 17.18
CA VAL A 73 -12.02 9.51 16.28
C VAL A 73 -10.77 8.70 15.91
N ASN A 74 -9.55 9.26 16.05
CA ASN A 74 -8.32 8.53 15.81
C ASN A 74 -8.14 7.36 16.78
N LEU A 75 -8.72 7.42 17.97
CA LEU A 75 -8.73 6.31 18.92
C LEU A 75 -9.44 5.07 18.37
N ILE A 76 -10.46 5.25 17.54
CA ILE A 76 -11.18 4.15 16.88
C ILE A 76 -10.21 3.47 15.89
N TRP A 77 -9.52 4.26 15.08
CA TRP A 77 -8.56 3.76 14.11
C TRP A 77 -7.37 3.06 14.77
N GLN A 78 -6.78 3.67 15.77
CA GLN A 78 -5.69 3.06 16.54
C GLN A 78 -6.11 1.72 17.15
N ASN A 79 -7.32 1.64 17.68
CA ASN A 79 -7.84 0.38 18.20
C ASN A 79 -8.08 -0.66 17.10
N ALA A 80 -8.68 -0.26 15.98
CA ALA A 80 -8.97 -1.14 14.86
C ALA A 80 -7.66 -1.72 14.27
N LEU A 81 -6.69 -0.89 13.95
CA LEU A 81 -5.42 -1.30 13.38
C LEU A 81 -4.62 -2.25 14.30
N ARG A 82 -4.73 -2.04 15.61
CA ARG A 82 -4.07 -2.89 16.61
C ARG A 82 -4.76 -4.24 16.84
N THR A 83 -6.07 -4.34 16.60
CA THR A 83 -6.88 -5.49 17.02
C THR A 83 -7.60 -6.23 15.91
N MET A 84 -7.69 -5.66 14.70
CA MET A 84 -8.33 -6.28 13.54
C MET A 84 -7.31 -6.64 12.48
N ASN A 85 -7.59 -7.70 11.72
CA ASN A 85 -6.78 -8.03 10.56
C ASN A 85 -6.97 -7.00 9.45
N LEU A 86 -5.87 -6.57 8.82
CA LEU A 86 -5.91 -5.52 7.80
C LEU A 86 -6.74 -5.92 6.56
N ALA A 87 -6.73 -7.20 6.17
CA ALA A 87 -7.55 -7.68 5.06
C ALA A 87 -9.05 -7.49 5.33
N ASP A 88 -9.48 -7.71 6.58
CA ASP A 88 -10.87 -7.45 6.96
C ASP A 88 -11.19 -5.96 6.93
N LEU A 89 -10.26 -5.11 7.37
CA LEU A 89 -10.45 -3.66 7.31
C LEU A 89 -10.56 -3.17 5.86
N VAL A 90 -9.68 -3.62 4.96
CA VAL A 90 -9.73 -3.26 3.53
C VAL A 90 -11.10 -3.60 2.94
N LYS A 91 -11.62 -4.79 3.21
CA LYS A 91 -12.93 -5.24 2.70
C LYS A 91 -14.09 -4.47 3.33
N ASN A 92 -14.08 -4.31 4.64
CA ASN A 92 -15.17 -3.65 5.35
C ASN A 92 -15.26 -2.15 5.07
N LEU A 93 -14.14 -1.51 4.77
CA LEU A 93 -14.05 -0.08 4.51
C LEU A 93 -14.01 0.24 3.02
N HIS A 94 -14.06 -0.78 2.16
CA HIS A 94 -13.97 -0.61 0.71
C HIS A 94 -12.74 0.22 0.30
N LEU A 95 -11.57 -0.13 0.85
CA LEU A 95 -10.33 0.58 0.55
C LEU A 95 -9.76 0.25 -0.84
N ASP A 96 -10.39 -0.67 -1.57
CA ASP A 96 -10.14 -0.90 -2.98
C ASP A 96 -11.00 0.05 -3.82
N PHE A 97 -10.37 0.90 -4.61
CA PHE A 97 -11.08 1.86 -5.45
C PHE A 97 -10.39 2.07 -6.79
N VAL A 98 -11.11 2.65 -7.74
CA VAL A 98 -10.62 2.95 -9.08
C VAL A 98 -10.44 4.44 -9.25
N LEU A 99 -9.23 4.87 -9.59
CA LEU A 99 -8.95 6.25 -9.97
C LEU A 99 -9.09 6.40 -11.50
N PRO A 100 -9.70 7.51 -11.98
CA PRO A 100 -9.77 7.79 -13.41
C PRO A 100 -8.37 7.89 -14.04
N ALA A 101 -8.19 7.29 -15.21
CA ALA A 101 -6.93 7.34 -15.95
C ALA A 101 -6.97 8.31 -17.14
N ASN A 102 -8.14 8.85 -17.47
CA ASN A 102 -8.36 9.73 -18.62
C ASN A 102 -8.74 11.18 -18.23
N THR A 103 -9.07 11.40 -16.97
CA THR A 103 -9.42 12.72 -16.45
C THR A 103 -8.68 12.94 -15.13
N GLY A 104 -7.78 13.90 -15.07
CA GLY A 104 -6.96 14.22 -13.91
C GLY A 104 -7.39 15.50 -13.21
N VAL A 105 -7.22 15.56 -11.90
CA VAL A 105 -7.35 16.77 -11.09
C VAL A 105 -5.97 17.44 -11.03
N PRO A 106 -5.83 18.77 -11.18
CA PRO A 106 -4.56 19.45 -11.07
C PRO A 106 -3.86 19.14 -9.73
N ILE A 107 -2.55 18.89 -9.80
CA ILE A 107 -1.73 18.67 -8.61
C ILE A 107 -1.55 20.01 -7.88
N PRO A 108 -1.72 20.05 -6.54
CA PRO A 108 -1.44 21.26 -5.76
C PRO A 108 0.03 21.71 -5.90
N ASP A 109 0.24 23.00 -5.99
CA ASP A 109 1.58 23.59 -6.10
C ASP A 109 2.46 23.30 -4.88
N GLY A 110 3.77 23.26 -5.10
CA GLY A 110 4.76 23.16 -4.04
C GLY A 110 4.97 21.74 -3.50
N ARG A 111 4.38 20.73 -4.12
CA ARG A 111 4.60 19.33 -3.73
C ARG A 111 5.91 18.79 -4.31
N ARG A 112 6.71 18.17 -3.43
CA ARG A 112 7.94 17.49 -3.82
C ARG A 112 7.61 16.03 -4.11
N VAL A 113 7.67 15.65 -5.37
CA VAL A 113 7.33 14.33 -5.84
C VAL A 113 8.57 13.71 -6.47
N ALA A 114 8.81 12.42 -6.21
CA ALA A 114 9.88 11.67 -6.84
C ALA A 114 9.39 10.36 -7.45
N LEU A 115 10.08 9.97 -8.52
CA LEU A 115 10.07 8.61 -9.05
C LEU A 115 11.38 7.93 -8.68
N VAL A 116 11.32 6.89 -7.88
CA VAL A 116 12.43 5.98 -7.64
C VAL A 116 12.21 4.75 -8.52
N MET A 117 13.16 4.45 -9.40
CA MET A 117 13.00 3.32 -10.32
C MET A 117 14.30 2.53 -10.47
N HIS A 118 14.19 1.21 -10.26
CA HIS A 118 15.30 0.29 -10.51
C HIS A 118 15.25 -0.23 -11.94
N LEU A 119 16.32 0.00 -12.70
CA LEU A 119 16.46 -0.36 -14.11
C LEU A 119 17.54 -1.43 -14.24
N TYR A 120 17.11 -2.67 -14.35
CA TYR A 120 18.01 -3.84 -14.48
C TYR A 120 18.09 -4.33 -15.93
N TYR A 121 16.97 -4.35 -16.64
CA TYR A 121 16.84 -4.87 -17.99
C TYR A 121 16.90 -3.74 -19.03
N MET A 122 18.07 -3.49 -19.60
CA MET A 122 18.26 -2.37 -20.54
C MET A 122 17.47 -2.48 -21.83
N ASP A 123 17.06 -3.68 -22.22
CA ASP A 123 16.17 -3.91 -23.36
C ASP A 123 14.72 -3.48 -23.10
N LEU A 124 14.34 -3.26 -21.84
CA LEU A 124 13.05 -2.69 -21.45
C LEU A 124 13.10 -1.18 -21.21
N LEU A 125 14.28 -0.56 -21.29
CA LEU A 125 14.50 0.83 -20.89
C LEU A 125 13.53 1.80 -21.56
N ASP A 126 13.39 1.74 -22.88
CA ASP A 126 12.54 2.68 -23.61
C ASP A 126 11.07 2.57 -23.21
N LYS A 127 10.56 1.33 -23.06
CA LYS A 127 9.20 1.06 -22.57
C LYS A 127 9.00 1.56 -21.13
N THR A 128 9.98 1.35 -20.27
CA THR A 128 9.93 1.76 -18.88
C THR A 128 9.97 3.29 -18.74
N LEU A 129 10.78 3.96 -19.54
CA LEU A 129 10.84 5.42 -19.59
C LEU A 129 9.55 6.05 -20.15
N GLU A 130 8.81 5.33 -21.01
CA GLU A 130 7.50 5.80 -21.47
C GLU A 130 6.52 5.93 -20.31
N TYR A 131 6.45 4.95 -19.40
CA TYR A 131 5.67 5.05 -18.19
C TYR A 131 6.15 6.20 -17.27
N ALA A 132 7.46 6.37 -17.12
CA ALA A 132 8.03 7.44 -16.31
C ALA A 132 7.59 8.84 -16.76
N ARG A 133 7.29 9.05 -18.05
CA ARG A 133 6.78 10.32 -18.58
C ARG A 133 5.37 10.69 -18.11
N SER A 134 4.68 9.79 -17.40
CA SER A 134 3.41 10.11 -16.75
C SER A 134 3.59 10.94 -15.48
N MET A 135 4.81 11.05 -14.96
CA MET A 135 5.13 11.86 -13.80
C MET A 135 4.97 13.37 -14.08
N PRO A 136 4.70 14.18 -13.04
CA PRO A 136 4.65 15.63 -13.17
C PRO A 136 5.98 16.21 -13.67
N GLU A 137 5.93 17.20 -14.55
CA GLU A 137 7.13 17.89 -15.00
C GLU A 137 7.86 18.59 -13.84
N GLY A 138 9.18 18.58 -13.87
CA GLY A 138 10.02 19.15 -12.82
C GLY A 138 10.21 18.27 -11.58
N CYS A 139 9.56 17.11 -11.49
CA CYS A 139 9.81 16.18 -10.38
C CYS A 139 11.18 15.50 -10.50
N ASP A 140 11.64 14.89 -9.42
CA ASP A 140 12.93 14.22 -9.34
C ASP A 140 12.81 12.75 -9.72
N PHE A 141 13.75 12.30 -10.58
CA PHE A 141 13.92 10.88 -10.91
C PHE A 141 15.20 10.36 -10.25
N ILE A 142 15.07 9.34 -9.42
CA ILE A 142 16.18 8.60 -8.84
C ILE A 142 16.19 7.22 -9.49
N PHE A 143 17.05 7.05 -10.50
CA PHE A 143 17.21 5.78 -11.17
C PHE A 143 18.39 5.01 -10.57
N THR A 144 18.21 3.72 -10.34
CA THR A 144 19.27 2.82 -9.89
C THR A 144 19.56 1.79 -10.95
N VAL A 145 20.83 1.51 -11.20
CA VAL A 145 21.33 0.58 -12.23
C VAL A 145 22.50 -0.24 -11.68
N GLY A 146 22.81 -1.36 -12.34
CA GLY A 146 23.86 -2.28 -11.89
C GLY A 146 25.27 -1.97 -12.39
N SER A 147 25.47 -0.99 -13.32
CA SER A 147 26.79 -0.66 -13.87
C SER A 147 26.88 0.78 -14.37
N GLU A 148 28.09 1.30 -14.48
CA GLU A 148 28.37 2.63 -15.07
C GLU A 148 28.00 2.69 -16.57
N GLU A 149 28.10 1.59 -17.29
CA GLU A 149 27.67 1.51 -18.67
C GLU A 149 26.17 1.74 -18.79
N ASN A 150 25.39 1.05 -17.95
CA ASN A 150 23.94 1.24 -17.88
C ASN A 150 23.58 2.65 -17.42
N ALA A 151 24.31 3.21 -16.45
CA ALA A 151 24.09 4.58 -16.00
C ALA A 151 24.30 5.60 -17.11
N LYS A 152 25.34 5.42 -17.94
CA LYS A 152 25.59 6.27 -19.10
C LYS A 152 24.46 6.19 -20.12
N LEU A 153 23.98 4.98 -20.41
CA LEU A 153 22.86 4.77 -21.33
C LEU A 153 21.58 5.44 -20.82
N VAL A 154 21.25 5.27 -19.54
CA VAL A 154 20.06 5.88 -18.94
C VAL A 154 20.15 7.41 -18.96
N ARG A 155 21.29 7.99 -18.57
CA ARG A 155 21.51 9.45 -18.64
C ARG A 155 21.35 9.97 -20.08
N GLU A 156 21.85 9.24 -21.07
CA GLU A 156 21.69 9.64 -22.48
C GLU A 156 20.22 9.62 -22.93
N ARG A 157 19.47 8.58 -22.55
CA ARG A 157 18.03 8.45 -22.90
C ARG A 157 17.16 9.48 -22.19
N CYS A 158 17.61 10.00 -21.05
CA CYS A 158 16.88 11.02 -20.28
C CYS A 158 17.24 12.46 -20.69
N LYS A 159 18.20 12.67 -21.59
CA LYS A 159 18.55 14.03 -22.04
C LYS A 159 17.36 14.74 -22.64
N GLY A 160 17.13 15.98 -22.17
CA GLY A 160 16.04 16.82 -22.65
C GLY A 160 14.67 16.48 -22.10
N LEU A 161 14.53 15.51 -21.20
CA LEU A 161 13.30 15.29 -20.46
C LEU A 161 13.11 16.38 -19.41
N PRO A 162 11.88 16.80 -19.10
CA PRO A 162 11.60 17.88 -18.16
C PRO A 162 11.64 17.41 -16.69
N TYR A 163 12.65 16.65 -16.32
CA TYR A 163 12.81 16.05 -14.99
C TYR A 163 14.24 16.24 -14.47
N ASN A 164 14.40 16.26 -13.15
CA ASN A 164 15.72 16.27 -12.52
C ASN A 164 16.18 14.79 -12.36
N VAL A 165 17.09 14.33 -13.18
CA VAL A 165 17.47 12.92 -13.26
C VAL A 165 18.78 12.66 -12.51
N ASP A 166 18.72 11.85 -11.46
CA ASP A 166 19.86 11.27 -10.75
C ASP A 166 19.96 9.77 -11.05
N VAL A 167 21.10 9.32 -11.55
CA VAL A 167 21.33 7.91 -11.90
C VAL A 167 22.47 7.37 -11.03
N ARG A 168 22.14 6.37 -10.22
CA ARG A 168 23.00 5.78 -9.20
C ARG A 168 23.37 4.34 -9.57
N VAL A 169 24.65 4.01 -9.48
CA VAL A 169 25.11 2.63 -9.63
C VAL A 169 25.05 1.94 -8.27
N ILE A 170 24.39 0.81 -8.20
CA ILE A 170 24.23 0.01 -6.98
C ILE A 170 24.74 -1.42 -7.17
N GLN A 171 25.01 -2.12 -6.07
CA GLN A 171 25.38 -3.53 -6.13
C GLN A 171 24.21 -4.38 -6.59
N ASN A 172 24.47 -5.42 -7.37
CA ASN A 172 23.48 -6.43 -7.74
C ASN A 172 23.24 -7.40 -6.59
N ARG A 173 22.64 -6.89 -5.50
CA ARG A 173 22.29 -7.67 -4.31
C ARG A 173 21.10 -7.03 -3.62
N GLY A 174 20.02 -7.80 -3.43
CA GLY A 174 18.79 -7.32 -2.83
C GLY A 174 17.79 -6.73 -3.84
N ARG A 175 18.06 -6.85 -5.13
CA ARG A 175 17.15 -6.50 -6.24
C ARG A 175 16.50 -5.11 -6.07
N ASP A 176 15.21 -5.01 -6.37
CA ASP A 176 14.37 -3.82 -6.21
C ASP A 176 14.29 -3.33 -4.75
N VAL A 177 14.30 -4.22 -3.76
CA VAL A 177 14.26 -3.83 -2.33
C VAL A 177 15.49 -3.05 -1.93
N SER A 178 16.70 -3.52 -2.29
CA SER A 178 17.92 -2.76 -2.01
C SER A 178 18.03 -1.47 -2.84
N ALA A 179 17.46 -1.48 -4.04
CA ALA A 179 17.37 -0.29 -4.88
C ALA A 179 16.57 0.83 -4.18
N LEU A 180 15.47 0.47 -3.53
CA LEU A 180 14.68 1.41 -2.72
C LEU A 180 15.40 1.78 -1.42
N LEU A 181 15.80 0.79 -0.61
CA LEU A 181 16.22 1.01 0.77
C LEU A 181 17.68 1.50 0.90
N ILE A 182 18.56 1.13 -0.03
CA ILE A 182 19.96 1.58 -0.07
C ILE A 182 20.16 2.60 -1.20
N GLY A 183 19.70 2.26 -2.40
CA GLY A 183 19.95 3.07 -3.60
C GLY A 183 19.31 4.46 -3.51
N ALA A 184 18.05 4.56 -3.16
CA ALA A 184 17.36 5.81 -2.87
C ALA A 184 17.45 6.16 -1.36
N GLY A 185 17.22 5.17 -0.49
CA GLY A 185 17.42 5.27 0.94
C GLY A 185 16.73 6.48 1.57
N LYS A 186 17.45 7.13 2.49
CA LYS A 186 16.96 8.31 3.23
C LYS A 186 16.63 9.52 2.36
N ASP A 187 17.08 9.55 1.09
CA ASP A 187 16.71 10.62 0.18
C ASP A 187 15.20 10.65 -0.09
N CYS A 188 14.52 9.49 0.00
CA CYS A 188 13.06 9.43 -0.09
C CYS A 188 12.37 10.35 0.92
N MET A 189 12.95 10.54 2.11
CA MET A 189 12.38 11.37 3.18
C MET A 189 12.32 12.87 2.86
N LYS A 190 12.96 13.30 1.76
CA LYS A 190 12.90 14.68 1.30
C LYS A 190 11.61 15.02 0.54
N TYR A 191 10.85 14.02 0.14
CA TYR A 191 9.67 14.13 -0.70
C TYR A 191 8.37 14.01 0.10
N ASP A 192 7.32 14.59 -0.44
CA ASP A 192 5.97 14.44 0.09
C ASP A 192 5.37 13.10 -0.39
N TYR A 193 5.63 12.75 -1.66
CA TYR A 193 5.18 11.51 -2.30
C TYR A 193 6.27 10.89 -3.15
N VAL A 194 6.37 9.58 -3.09
CA VAL A 194 7.31 8.79 -3.90
C VAL A 194 6.54 7.70 -4.64
N CYS A 195 6.77 7.61 -5.94
CA CYS A 195 6.45 6.43 -6.74
C CYS A 195 7.65 5.52 -6.75
N PHE A 196 7.50 4.26 -6.33
CA PHE A 196 8.53 3.26 -6.52
C PHE A 196 8.13 2.26 -7.60
N ALA A 197 9.03 2.03 -8.55
CA ALA A 197 8.86 1.09 -9.63
C ALA A 197 10.17 0.38 -9.98
N HIS A 198 10.07 -0.70 -10.72
CA HIS A 198 11.23 -1.36 -11.31
C HIS A 198 10.84 -2.06 -12.61
N ASP A 199 11.78 -2.23 -13.52
CA ASP A 199 11.57 -3.07 -14.69
C ASP A 199 11.39 -4.53 -14.27
N LYS A 200 10.57 -5.28 -15.00
CA LYS A 200 10.18 -6.63 -14.59
C LYS A 200 10.10 -7.58 -15.79
N LYS A 201 10.88 -8.67 -15.69
CA LYS A 201 10.72 -9.84 -16.55
C LYS A 201 10.38 -11.05 -15.67
N VAL A 202 9.26 -11.70 -15.95
CA VAL A 202 8.85 -12.92 -15.24
C VAL A 202 8.95 -14.08 -16.23
N THR A 203 10.17 -14.50 -16.49
CA THR A 203 10.48 -15.52 -17.51
C THR A 203 10.22 -16.95 -17.03
N GLN A 204 10.06 -17.14 -15.73
CA GLN A 204 9.82 -18.46 -15.11
C GLN A 204 8.37 -18.94 -15.24
N LEU A 205 7.43 -18.06 -15.63
CA LEU A 205 6.02 -18.43 -15.80
C LEU A 205 5.73 -18.87 -17.22
N SER A 206 4.86 -19.86 -17.37
CA SER A 206 4.39 -20.37 -18.66
C SER A 206 2.85 -20.35 -18.68
N PRO A 207 2.23 -19.75 -19.70
CA PRO A 207 2.86 -19.03 -20.81
C PRO A 207 3.51 -17.70 -20.38
N TYR A 208 4.45 -17.21 -21.14
CA TYR A 208 5.19 -15.95 -20.88
C TYR A 208 4.29 -14.73 -20.67
N SER A 209 3.11 -14.72 -21.31
CA SER A 209 2.10 -13.67 -21.16
C SER A 209 1.62 -13.45 -19.72
N ILE A 210 1.78 -14.42 -18.82
CA ILE A 210 1.43 -14.27 -17.39
C ILE A 210 2.34 -13.21 -16.75
N GLY A 211 3.66 -13.31 -16.99
CA GLY A 211 4.62 -12.36 -16.48
C GLY A 211 4.47 -10.96 -17.07
N ASP A 212 4.25 -10.88 -18.37
CA ASP A 212 3.99 -9.61 -19.06
C ASP A 212 2.72 -8.95 -18.55
N GLY A 213 1.64 -9.71 -18.34
CA GLY A 213 0.38 -9.23 -17.79
C GLY A 213 0.56 -8.70 -16.36
N PHE A 214 1.41 -9.34 -15.56
CA PHE A 214 1.69 -8.87 -14.21
C PHE A 214 2.47 -7.54 -14.23
N ALA A 215 3.53 -7.44 -15.03
CA ALA A 215 4.29 -6.20 -15.18
C ALA A 215 3.40 -5.06 -15.71
N TYR A 216 2.62 -5.34 -16.75
CA TYR A 216 1.65 -4.40 -17.32
C TYR A 216 0.68 -3.88 -16.25
N LYS A 217 0.05 -4.79 -15.49
CA LYS A 217 -0.87 -4.41 -14.42
C LYS A 217 -0.22 -3.50 -13.39
N CYS A 218 1.00 -3.79 -12.94
CA CYS A 218 1.70 -2.94 -11.98
C CYS A 218 1.92 -1.53 -12.56
N PHE A 219 2.49 -1.42 -13.76
CA PHE A 219 2.77 -0.11 -14.36
C PHE A 219 1.50 0.69 -14.66
N GLU A 220 0.46 0.07 -15.22
CA GLU A 220 -0.80 0.75 -15.54
C GLU A 220 -1.50 1.32 -14.30
N ASN A 221 -1.35 0.68 -13.14
CA ASN A 221 -1.98 1.13 -11.91
C ASN A 221 -1.15 2.16 -11.11
N ILE A 222 0.10 2.43 -11.49
CA ILE A 222 0.93 3.44 -10.81
C ILE A 222 1.38 4.58 -11.72
N LEU A 223 1.59 4.30 -13.02
CA LEU A 223 2.15 5.22 -14.01
C LEU A 223 1.42 5.17 -15.37
N GLY A 224 0.21 4.60 -15.42
CA GLY A 224 -0.52 4.36 -16.67
C GLY A 224 -0.89 5.60 -17.46
N SER A 225 -1.01 6.75 -16.82
CA SER A 225 -1.23 8.04 -17.48
C SER A 225 -0.92 9.23 -16.57
N LYS A 226 -0.72 10.42 -17.15
CA LYS A 226 -0.58 11.68 -16.40
C LYS A 226 -1.83 11.97 -15.54
N ALA A 227 -3.01 11.64 -16.03
CA ALA A 227 -4.26 11.80 -15.28
C ALA A 227 -4.31 10.89 -14.06
N LEU A 228 -3.94 9.61 -14.21
CA LEU A 228 -3.88 8.67 -13.09
C LEU A 228 -2.88 9.14 -12.02
N VAL A 229 -1.67 9.53 -12.42
CA VAL A 229 -0.64 10.03 -11.50
C VAL A 229 -1.13 11.26 -10.74
N SER A 230 -1.77 12.18 -11.45
CA SER A 230 -2.38 13.37 -10.84
C SER A 230 -3.45 12.98 -9.80
N ASN A 231 -4.31 12.04 -10.13
CA ASN A 231 -5.37 11.56 -9.22
C ASN A 231 -4.80 10.81 -8.00
N ILE A 232 -3.72 10.04 -8.16
CA ILE A 232 -3.01 9.40 -7.05
C ILE A 232 -2.47 10.44 -6.07
N ILE A 233 -1.79 11.48 -6.58
CA ILE A 233 -1.26 12.55 -5.73
C ILE A 233 -2.40 13.31 -5.04
N ASN A 234 -3.48 13.63 -5.75
CA ASN A 234 -4.64 14.29 -5.17
C ASN A 234 -5.35 13.42 -4.12
N HIS A 235 -5.36 12.10 -4.28
CA HIS A 235 -5.89 11.21 -3.25
C HIS A 235 -5.09 11.33 -1.94
N PHE A 236 -3.76 11.34 -2.03
CA PHE A 236 -2.94 11.61 -0.84
C PHE A 236 -3.21 13.00 -0.23
N GLU A 237 -3.48 14.03 -1.03
CA GLU A 237 -3.82 15.36 -0.54
C GLU A 237 -5.15 15.38 0.21
N GLN A 238 -6.15 14.67 -0.30
CA GLN A 238 -7.49 14.60 0.28
C GLN A 238 -7.52 13.72 1.53
N ASP A 239 -6.70 12.68 1.58
CA ASP A 239 -6.60 11.78 2.73
C ASP A 239 -5.18 11.84 3.34
N PRO A 240 -4.99 12.64 4.40
CA PRO A 240 -3.70 12.75 5.08
C PRO A 240 -3.28 11.44 5.78
N HIS A 241 -4.18 10.48 5.96
CA HIS A 241 -3.90 9.18 6.55
C HIS A 241 -3.52 8.11 5.52
N ALA A 242 -3.72 8.36 4.23
CA ALA A 242 -3.25 7.47 3.19
C ALA A 242 -1.72 7.41 3.20
N GLY A 243 -1.16 6.27 3.56
CA GLY A 243 0.29 6.05 3.65
C GLY A 243 0.88 5.37 2.42
N VAL A 244 0.16 4.40 1.86
CA VAL A 244 0.57 3.60 0.71
C VAL A 244 -0.62 3.43 -0.24
N LEU A 245 -0.37 3.59 -1.54
CA LEU A 245 -1.30 3.24 -2.62
C LEU A 245 -0.61 2.24 -3.54
N ALA A 246 -1.18 1.06 -3.68
CA ALA A 246 -0.61 -0.03 -4.44
C ALA A 246 -1.60 -0.56 -5.49
N PRO A 247 -1.11 -1.16 -6.58
CA PRO A 247 -1.95 -1.96 -7.46
C PRO A 247 -2.68 -3.04 -6.68
N THR A 248 -3.91 -3.33 -7.05
CA THR A 248 -4.62 -4.50 -6.50
C THR A 248 -3.81 -5.77 -6.75
N PRO A 249 -3.89 -6.78 -5.87
CA PRO A 249 -3.18 -8.05 -6.08
C PRO A 249 -3.46 -8.67 -7.45
N PRO A 250 -2.53 -9.42 -8.05
CA PRO A 250 -2.76 -10.08 -9.32
C PRO A 250 -3.88 -11.11 -9.18
N ASN A 251 -4.81 -11.11 -10.14
CA ASN A 251 -5.98 -11.98 -10.17
C ASN A 251 -6.14 -12.69 -11.52
N HIS A 252 -5.04 -13.05 -12.16
CA HIS A 252 -5.03 -13.68 -13.47
C HIS A 252 -4.16 -14.93 -13.47
N ALA A 253 -4.48 -15.89 -14.34
CA ALA A 253 -3.77 -17.14 -14.51
C ALA A 253 -3.56 -17.88 -13.17
N ASP A 254 -2.34 -18.20 -12.79
CA ASP A 254 -2.02 -18.93 -11.56
C ASP A 254 -2.39 -18.17 -10.27
N TYR A 255 -2.59 -16.86 -10.38
CA TYR A 255 -3.01 -16.01 -9.25
C TYR A 255 -4.53 -15.92 -9.10
N PHE A 256 -5.28 -16.42 -10.08
CA PHE A 256 -6.74 -16.29 -10.07
C PHE A 256 -7.38 -17.14 -8.98
N GLY A 257 -8.22 -16.50 -8.16
CA GLY A 257 -9.04 -17.17 -7.15
C GLY A 257 -8.29 -17.72 -5.93
N ASN A 258 -7.01 -17.39 -5.74
CA ASN A 258 -6.21 -17.96 -4.65
C ASN A 258 -5.38 -16.91 -3.89
N PHE A 259 -6.03 -15.86 -3.40
CA PHE A 259 -5.36 -14.78 -2.67
C PHE A 259 -4.69 -15.23 -1.36
N ALA A 260 -5.28 -16.21 -0.66
CA ALA A 260 -4.68 -16.74 0.56
C ALA A 260 -3.29 -17.35 0.31
N SER A 261 -3.05 -17.89 -0.91
CA SER A 261 -1.74 -18.41 -1.28
C SER A 261 -0.68 -17.36 -1.53
N LEU A 262 -1.05 -16.07 -1.62
CA LEU A 262 -0.10 -14.98 -1.82
C LEU A 262 0.86 -14.77 -0.64
N TRP A 263 0.57 -15.31 0.53
CA TRP A 263 1.58 -15.44 1.56
C TRP A 263 2.71 -16.38 1.12
N GLY A 264 2.39 -17.47 0.43
CA GLY A 264 3.38 -18.48 0.08
C GLY A 264 4.18 -18.91 1.33
N PRO A 265 5.51 -19.01 1.24
CA PRO A 265 6.38 -19.33 2.38
C PRO A 265 6.74 -18.11 3.24
N ASN A 266 6.06 -16.96 3.07
CA ASN A 266 6.52 -15.67 3.61
C ASN A 266 5.89 -15.28 4.95
N TYR A 267 4.80 -15.95 5.39
CA TYR A 267 4.04 -15.53 6.57
C TYR A 267 4.90 -15.37 7.82
N GLU A 268 5.60 -16.42 8.23
CA GLU A 268 6.42 -16.40 9.46
C GLU A 268 7.59 -15.41 9.35
N GLY A 269 8.22 -15.35 8.17
CA GLY A 269 9.32 -14.39 7.93
C GLY A 269 8.85 -12.94 7.96
N THR A 270 7.68 -12.65 7.41
CA THR A 270 7.09 -11.30 7.45
C THR A 270 6.69 -10.92 8.87
N LYS A 271 6.05 -11.82 9.60
CA LYS A 271 5.70 -11.59 11.02
C LYS A 271 6.94 -11.25 11.85
N LYS A 272 7.98 -12.04 11.71
CA LYS A 272 9.26 -11.80 12.40
C LYS A 272 9.89 -10.47 11.99
N MET A 273 9.89 -10.14 10.69
CA MET A 273 10.38 -8.86 10.17
C MET A 273 9.64 -7.69 10.79
N LEU A 274 8.32 -7.73 10.82
CA LEU A 274 7.49 -6.68 11.43
C LEU A 274 7.78 -6.53 12.93
N GLU A 275 7.73 -7.63 13.68
CA GLU A 275 7.83 -7.58 15.15
C GLU A 275 9.24 -7.30 15.64
N GLU A 276 10.27 -7.99 15.11
CA GLU A 276 11.63 -7.95 15.63
C GLU A 276 12.51 -6.87 14.97
N THR A 277 12.31 -6.63 13.65
CA THR A 277 13.16 -5.69 12.91
C THR A 277 12.54 -4.29 12.84
N LEU A 278 11.23 -4.22 12.57
CA LEU A 278 10.53 -2.96 12.33
C LEU A 278 9.76 -2.47 13.57
N GLY A 279 9.64 -3.29 14.62
CA GLY A 279 8.98 -2.92 15.87
C GLY A 279 7.46 -2.79 15.77
N VAL A 280 6.85 -3.35 14.72
CA VAL A 280 5.41 -3.24 14.42
C VAL A 280 4.69 -4.52 14.81
N LYS A 281 3.66 -4.41 15.64
CA LYS A 281 2.81 -5.54 16.06
C LYS A 281 1.40 -5.33 15.54
N VAL A 282 1.01 -6.16 14.58
CA VAL A 282 -0.31 -6.12 13.93
C VAL A 282 -0.92 -7.51 13.88
N PRO A 283 -2.25 -7.62 13.88
CA PRO A 283 -2.92 -8.90 13.69
C PRO A 283 -2.68 -9.44 12.28
N LEU A 284 -1.91 -10.51 12.17
CA LEU A 284 -1.71 -11.25 10.93
C LEU A 284 -2.45 -12.58 11.01
N ASP A 285 -2.93 -13.07 9.87
CA ASP A 285 -3.60 -14.36 9.75
C ASP A 285 -3.09 -15.08 8.49
N PRO A 286 -2.51 -16.30 8.63
CA PRO A 286 -1.99 -17.05 7.48
C PRO A 286 -3.09 -17.51 6.51
N HIS A 287 -4.35 -17.49 6.93
CA HIS A 287 -5.51 -17.90 6.13
C HIS A 287 -6.20 -16.72 5.42
N LYS A 288 -5.74 -15.48 5.64
CA LYS A 288 -6.21 -14.29 4.95
C LYS A 288 -5.15 -13.76 4.01
N GLU A 289 -5.56 -13.08 2.95
CA GLU A 289 -4.63 -12.48 2.01
C GLU A 289 -3.73 -11.43 2.69
N PRO A 290 -2.44 -11.37 2.32
CA PRO A 290 -1.58 -10.26 2.71
C PRO A 290 -2.04 -8.97 2.03
N ILE A 291 -2.06 -7.88 2.77
CA ILE A 291 -2.24 -6.55 2.19
C ILE A 291 -0.84 -5.97 1.93
N ALA A 292 -0.42 -6.05 0.70
CA ALA A 292 0.93 -5.69 0.29
C ALA A 292 0.98 -5.25 -1.18
N PRO A 293 1.92 -4.39 -1.56
CA PRO A 293 2.17 -4.02 -2.95
C PRO A 293 2.86 -5.17 -3.70
N MET A 294 2.07 -6.18 -4.06
CA MET A 294 2.55 -7.36 -4.76
C MET A 294 3.25 -6.98 -6.07
N GLY A 295 4.51 -7.37 -6.19
CA GLY A 295 5.38 -6.96 -7.30
C GLY A 295 6.21 -5.72 -7.02
N THR A 296 6.16 -5.18 -5.80
CA THR A 296 7.00 -4.10 -5.27
C THR A 296 6.97 -2.84 -6.12
N MET A 297 5.79 -2.47 -6.63
CA MET A 297 5.55 -1.22 -7.36
C MET A 297 4.36 -0.49 -6.72
N PHE A 298 4.59 0.72 -6.18
CA PHE A 298 3.58 1.43 -5.39
C PHE A 298 3.93 2.89 -5.18
N TRP A 299 2.93 3.66 -4.74
CA TRP A 299 3.11 5.02 -4.25
C TRP A 299 3.08 5.05 -2.73
N PHE A 300 3.85 5.94 -2.12
CA PHE A 300 3.87 6.07 -0.67
C PHE A 300 4.22 7.48 -0.18
N ARG A 301 3.76 7.79 1.04
CA ARG A 301 4.33 8.86 1.85
C ARG A 301 5.59 8.33 2.53
N PRO A 302 6.76 8.93 2.35
CA PRO A 302 7.97 8.43 3.03
C PRO A 302 7.83 8.33 4.55
N LYS A 303 7.12 9.26 5.18
CA LYS A 303 6.86 9.24 6.62
C LYS A 303 6.09 8.00 7.08
N ALA A 304 5.22 7.46 6.24
CA ALA A 304 4.43 6.26 6.55
C ALA A 304 5.27 4.98 6.55
N LEU A 305 6.45 5.00 5.94
CA LEU A 305 7.39 3.88 5.88
C LEU A 305 8.71 4.21 6.61
N HIS A 306 8.71 5.20 7.52
CA HIS A 306 9.92 5.67 8.18
C HIS A 306 10.70 4.53 8.87
N GLN A 307 10.01 3.53 9.44
CA GLN A 307 10.64 2.39 10.10
C GLN A 307 11.65 1.66 9.19
N LEU A 308 11.37 1.59 7.88
CA LEU A 308 12.30 1.02 6.91
C LEU A 308 13.48 1.96 6.62
N PHE A 309 13.23 3.26 6.53
CA PHE A 309 14.27 4.24 6.20
C PHE A 309 15.13 4.65 7.40
N ASP A 310 14.67 4.40 8.62
CA ASP A 310 15.47 4.63 9.84
C ASP A 310 16.55 3.58 10.03
N ILE A 311 16.40 2.39 9.43
CA ILE A 311 17.40 1.33 9.43
C ILE A 311 18.54 1.69 8.46
N ASP A 312 19.77 1.52 8.88
CA ASP A 312 20.96 1.68 8.06
C ASP A 312 21.27 0.37 7.31
N TRP A 313 20.42 0.04 6.34
CA TRP A 313 20.53 -1.18 5.55
C TRP A 313 21.88 -1.29 4.85
N LYS A 314 22.44 -2.50 4.90
CA LYS A 314 23.65 -2.88 4.16
C LYS A 314 23.32 -3.95 3.13
N TYR A 315 24.13 -4.05 2.08
CA TYR A 315 23.91 -5.11 1.09
C TYR A 315 24.00 -6.50 1.70
N GLU A 316 24.78 -6.66 2.78
CA GLU A 316 24.95 -7.92 3.52
C GLU A 316 23.67 -8.38 4.22
N ASP A 317 22.74 -7.48 4.51
CA ASP A 317 21.42 -7.79 5.10
C ASP A 317 20.50 -8.53 4.11
N PHE A 318 20.84 -8.46 2.82
CA PHE A 318 20.10 -9.14 1.77
C PHE A 318 20.82 -10.40 1.32
N PRO A 319 20.07 -11.43 0.88
CA PRO A 319 20.70 -12.65 0.35
C PRO A 319 21.53 -12.34 -0.92
N PRO A 320 22.61 -13.10 -1.14
CA PRO A 320 23.39 -13.00 -2.38
C PRO A 320 22.59 -13.50 -3.59
N GLU A 321 22.95 -13.05 -4.78
CA GLU A 321 22.44 -13.61 -6.04
C GLU A 321 23.30 -14.80 -6.52
N PRO A 322 22.70 -15.84 -7.14
CA PRO A 322 21.28 -15.99 -7.42
C PRO A 322 20.50 -16.34 -6.15
N ASN A 323 19.39 -15.61 -5.93
CA ASN A 323 18.54 -15.79 -4.77
C ASN A 323 17.31 -16.66 -5.08
N LYS A 324 16.65 -17.15 -4.02
CA LYS A 324 15.39 -17.88 -4.12
C LYS A 324 14.34 -17.09 -4.87
N ILE A 325 13.45 -17.81 -5.55
CA ILE A 325 12.31 -17.21 -6.26
C ILE A 325 11.32 -16.61 -5.25
N ASP A 326 11.16 -17.25 -4.06
CA ASP A 326 10.27 -16.82 -2.99
C ASP A 326 10.84 -17.24 -1.61
N GLY A 327 10.27 -16.75 -0.51
CA GLY A 327 10.66 -17.13 0.85
C GLY A 327 12.00 -16.54 1.30
N SER A 328 12.33 -15.31 0.89
CA SER A 328 13.53 -14.60 1.32
C SER A 328 13.20 -13.28 2.01
N THR A 329 14.21 -12.67 2.64
CA THR A 329 14.11 -11.35 3.27
C THR A 329 13.46 -10.31 2.35
N LEU A 330 13.72 -10.37 1.03
CA LEU A 330 13.14 -9.46 0.05
C LEU A 330 11.61 -9.58 0.02
N HIS A 331 11.10 -10.80 0.01
CA HIS A 331 9.66 -11.07 0.00
C HIS A 331 9.01 -10.77 1.36
N PHE A 332 9.73 -10.92 2.46
CA PHE A 332 9.23 -10.51 3.79
C PHE A 332 9.04 -9.00 3.87
N ILE A 333 9.98 -8.22 3.33
CA ILE A 333 9.90 -6.77 3.25
C ILE A 333 8.76 -6.35 2.29
N GLU A 334 8.62 -7.01 1.13
CA GLU A 334 7.51 -6.75 0.20
C GLU A 334 6.15 -6.91 0.90
N ARG A 335 5.96 -7.98 1.69
CA ARG A 335 4.72 -8.20 2.45
C ARG A 335 4.56 -7.21 3.60
N ALA A 336 5.65 -6.68 4.14
CA ALA A 336 5.60 -5.76 5.28
C ALA A 336 5.12 -4.34 4.88
N TYR A 337 5.35 -3.88 3.66
CA TYR A 337 5.04 -2.50 3.24
C TYR A 337 3.61 -2.06 3.57
N GLY A 338 2.61 -2.93 3.41
CA GLY A 338 1.21 -2.61 3.68
C GLY A 338 0.85 -2.48 5.15
N TYR A 339 1.71 -2.96 6.05
CA TYR A 339 1.46 -2.98 7.49
C TYR A 339 2.21 -1.88 8.26
N LEU A 340 3.01 -1.08 7.59
CA LEU A 340 3.81 -0.01 8.21
C LEU A 340 3.04 1.31 8.41
N PRO A 341 2.15 1.72 7.49
CA PRO A 341 1.35 2.93 7.66
C PRO A 341 0.27 2.77 8.76
N GLN A 342 0.66 2.67 10.01
CA GLN A 342 -0.27 2.45 11.12
C GLN A 342 -0.07 3.46 12.25
#